data_d720795493b588e49642d03eba16bf8c
#
_entry.id   d720795493b588e49642d03eba16bf8c
#
_cell.length_a   1.000
_cell.length_b   1.000
_cell.length_c   1.000
_cell.angle_alpha   90.00
_cell.angle_beta   90.00
_cell.angle_gamma   90.00
#
_symmetry.space_group_name_H-M   'P 1'
#
loop_
_entity.id
_entity.type
_entity.pdbx_description
1 polymer ?
#
loop_
_entity_poly.entity_id
_entity_poly.type
_entity_poly.pdbx_seq_one_letter_code
_entity_poly.pdbx_strand_id
1 'polypeptide(L)'
;MRNRLFIAILLIVNILFSCKEKDKPVVSYWSDGKVKSELRYKDDQLDGVCKWYYNNGNPSMEATYENNILNGPSTRWYENGNLEEKAYYVDNQYDGVVEEYNVFGTLVKLSTYQNGVLNGLFYQWYDNGKVFVEGEYVDGMMHGSWIMYYQDGSIGSNAIYNMGTGVQKGYSEGGVFQNAEIHYKNGVKDGEEKRFDIDGNVIETVIWDNGNYVETRR
;
A
#
# COMPACT_ATOMS: atom_id res chain seq x y z
N MET A 1 61.61 62.45 -26.07
CA MET A 1 61.24 61.13 -25.53
C MET A 1 59.78 61.19 -25.01
N ARG A 2 58.83 60.63 -25.73
CA ARG A 2 57.40 60.76 -25.39
C ARG A 2 56.98 59.46 -24.65
N ASN A 3 56.66 59.56 -23.35
CA ASN A 3 56.09 58.53 -22.55
C ASN A 3 54.61 58.32 -23.00
N ARG A 4 54.30 57.18 -23.53
CA ARG A 4 52.92 56.71 -23.74
C ARG A 4 52.46 55.94 -22.51
N LEU A 5 51.49 56.53 -21.80
CA LEU A 5 50.75 55.88 -20.73
C LEU A 5 49.71 54.93 -21.33
N PHE A 6 49.86 53.64 -21.12
CA PHE A 6 48.84 52.67 -21.44
C PHE A 6 47.85 52.59 -20.26
N ILE A 7 46.65 53.12 -20.49
CA ILE A 7 45.52 52.93 -19.58
C ILE A 7 44.90 51.55 -19.93
N ALA A 8 45.11 50.57 -19.04
CA ALA A 8 44.41 49.32 -19.09
C ALA A 8 42.99 49.49 -18.52
N ILE A 9 41.99 49.43 -19.40
CA ILE A 9 40.58 49.42 -19.00
C ILE A 9 40.26 48.02 -18.53
N LEU A 10 40.11 47.84 -17.20
CA LEU A 10 39.67 46.61 -16.56
C LEU A 10 38.14 46.51 -16.76
N LEU A 11 37.70 45.72 -17.74
CA LEU A 11 36.30 45.38 -17.90
C LEU A 11 35.91 44.38 -16.79
N ILE A 12 35.30 44.88 -15.71
CA ILE A 12 34.65 44.05 -14.71
C ILE A 12 33.38 43.52 -15.32
N VAL A 13 33.44 42.28 -15.82
CA VAL A 13 32.26 41.52 -16.17
C VAL A 13 31.58 41.11 -14.88
N ASN A 14 30.56 41.88 -14.48
CA ASN A 14 29.63 41.44 -13.44
C ASN A 14 28.86 40.25 -13.95
N ILE A 15 29.38 39.05 -13.71
CA ILE A 15 28.58 37.80 -13.80
C ILE A 15 27.58 37.87 -12.65
N LEU A 16 26.42 38.43 -12.91
CA LEU A 16 25.27 38.23 -12.05
C LEU A 16 24.96 36.72 -12.07
N PHE A 17 25.56 36.00 -11.13
CA PHE A 17 25.01 34.74 -10.71
C PHE A 17 23.60 35.05 -10.19
N SER A 18 22.61 34.98 -11.10
CA SER A 18 21.23 34.82 -10.70
C SER A 18 21.21 33.47 -9.98
N CYS A 19 21.39 33.45 -8.68
CA CYS A 19 20.88 32.40 -7.83
C CYS A 19 19.39 32.39 -8.14
N LYS A 20 18.93 31.53 -9.10
CA LYS A 20 17.55 31.14 -9.16
C LYS A 20 17.23 30.69 -7.73
N GLU A 21 16.31 31.39 -7.08
CA GLU A 21 15.74 31.02 -5.82
C GLU A 21 15.06 29.65 -6.05
N LYS A 22 15.89 28.59 -5.94
CA LYS A 22 15.48 27.22 -6.16
C LYS A 22 14.49 26.90 -5.05
N ASP A 23 13.26 26.65 -5.44
CA ASP A 23 12.37 25.71 -4.77
C ASP A 23 11.60 26.20 -3.55
N LYS A 24 11.04 27.43 -3.59
CA LYS A 24 9.92 27.72 -2.67
C LYS A 24 8.65 27.05 -3.21
N PRO A 25 7.91 26.32 -2.36
CA PRO A 25 6.64 25.73 -2.80
C PRO A 25 5.62 26.83 -3.12
N VAL A 26 4.74 26.57 -4.05
CA VAL A 26 3.52 27.34 -4.27
C VAL A 26 2.54 26.98 -3.16
N VAL A 27 2.18 27.97 -2.35
CA VAL A 27 1.31 27.78 -1.19
C VAL A 27 -0.11 28.20 -1.53
N SER A 28 -1.09 27.37 -1.27
CA SER A 28 -2.50 27.69 -1.31
C SER A 28 -3.12 27.68 0.09
N TYR A 29 -4.27 28.34 0.25
CA TYR A 29 -4.90 28.53 1.55
C TYR A 29 -6.37 28.15 1.50
N TRP A 30 -6.88 27.69 2.62
CA TRP A 30 -8.30 27.57 2.89
C TRP A 30 -8.94 28.96 3.06
N SER A 31 -10.26 29.01 3.02
CA SER A 31 -11.00 30.28 3.15
C SER A 31 -10.81 30.98 4.50
N ASP A 32 -10.38 30.23 5.54
CA ASP A 32 -10.06 30.76 6.88
C ASP A 32 -8.59 31.20 7.03
N GLY A 33 -7.79 31.15 5.93
CA GLY A 33 -6.41 31.58 5.88
C GLY A 33 -5.38 30.54 6.30
N LYS A 34 -5.78 29.34 6.68
CA LYS A 34 -4.85 28.24 6.96
C LYS A 34 -4.28 27.66 5.68
N VAL A 35 -3.06 27.12 5.73
CA VAL A 35 -2.42 26.47 4.59
C VAL A 35 -3.24 25.27 4.17
N LYS A 36 -3.52 25.17 2.86
CA LYS A 36 -4.20 24.05 2.21
C LYS A 36 -3.22 23.13 1.51
N SER A 37 -2.20 23.72 0.85
CA SER A 37 -1.16 22.94 0.19
C SER A 37 0.13 23.71 0.02
N GLU A 38 1.22 22.97 -0.06
CA GLU A 38 2.58 23.44 -0.41
C GLU A 38 3.08 22.55 -1.55
N LEU A 39 3.05 23.06 -2.78
CA LEU A 39 3.33 22.27 -3.98
C LEU A 39 4.62 22.77 -4.64
N ARG A 40 5.50 21.85 -4.99
CA ARG A 40 6.73 22.14 -5.72
C ARG A 40 6.53 21.88 -7.20
N TYR A 41 7.02 22.82 -8.00
CA TYR A 41 6.92 22.75 -9.46
C TYR A 41 8.28 22.95 -10.11
N LYS A 42 8.49 22.24 -11.20
CA LYS A 42 9.58 22.44 -12.15
C LYS A 42 8.98 22.35 -13.55
N ASP A 43 9.19 23.37 -14.38
CA ASP A 43 8.65 23.47 -15.75
C ASP A 43 7.11 23.21 -15.79
N ASP A 44 6.35 23.84 -14.86
CA ASP A 44 4.90 23.72 -14.66
C ASP A 44 4.39 22.31 -14.30
N GLN A 45 5.28 21.39 -13.93
CA GLN A 45 4.94 20.05 -13.47
C GLN A 45 5.27 19.90 -11.99
N LEU A 46 4.47 19.12 -11.25
CA LEU A 46 4.80 18.75 -9.87
C LEU A 46 6.13 18.01 -9.87
N ASP A 47 7.08 18.53 -9.06
CA ASP A 47 8.43 17.96 -8.96
C ASP A 47 8.99 18.21 -7.55
N GLY A 48 9.32 17.15 -6.84
CA GLY A 48 9.74 17.16 -5.46
C GLY A 48 8.63 16.85 -4.47
N VAL A 49 8.86 17.12 -3.19
CA VAL A 49 7.92 16.85 -2.09
C VAL A 49 6.78 17.87 -2.09
N CYS A 50 5.55 17.39 -2.24
CA CYS A 50 4.32 18.15 -2.18
C CYS A 50 3.53 17.77 -0.93
N LYS A 51 2.89 18.76 -0.28
CA LYS A 51 2.15 18.60 0.97
C LYS A 51 0.75 19.16 0.86
N TRP A 52 -0.20 18.49 1.49
CA TRP A 52 -1.58 18.92 1.62
C TRP A 52 -2.00 18.85 3.09
N TYR A 53 -2.94 19.71 3.46
CA TYR A 53 -3.39 19.84 4.83
C TYR A 53 -4.92 19.86 4.90
N TYR A 54 -5.46 19.31 5.97
CA TYR A 54 -6.86 19.48 6.34
C TYR A 54 -7.13 20.90 6.82
N ASN A 55 -8.40 21.29 6.85
CA ASN A 55 -8.78 22.64 7.31
C ASN A 55 -8.51 22.86 8.81
N ASN A 56 -8.38 21.80 9.62
CA ASN A 56 -7.94 21.90 11.02
C ASN A 56 -6.43 22.19 11.16
N GLY A 57 -5.65 22.12 10.06
CA GLY A 57 -4.20 22.36 10.00
C GLY A 57 -3.36 21.10 10.12
N ASN A 58 -3.95 19.94 10.38
CA ASN A 58 -3.24 18.66 10.34
C ASN A 58 -2.83 18.31 8.91
N PRO A 59 -1.68 17.65 8.69
CA PRO A 59 -1.33 17.12 7.38
C PRO A 59 -2.40 16.13 6.91
N SER A 60 -2.68 16.12 5.62
CA SER A 60 -3.53 15.11 4.98
C SER A 60 -2.73 14.18 4.07
N MET A 61 -1.74 14.73 3.37
CA MET A 61 -0.86 13.96 2.49
C MET A 61 0.50 14.66 2.33
N GLU A 62 1.55 13.87 2.29
CA GLU A 62 2.88 14.25 1.79
C GLU A 62 3.28 13.21 0.75
N ALA A 63 3.68 13.67 -0.46
CA ALA A 63 4.05 12.78 -1.54
C ALA A 63 5.15 13.38 -2.40
N THR A 64 5.97 12.52 -2.99
CA THR A 64 7.08 12.91 -3.86
C THR A 64 6.68 12.70 -5.31
N TYR A 65 6.86 13.76 -6.11
CA TYR A 65 6.56 13.77 -7.55
C TYR A 65 7.81 14.02 -8.37
N GLU A 66 7.84 13.44 -9.55
CA GLU A 66 8.78 13.73 -10.62
C GLU A 66 7.98 13.92 -11.92
N ASN A 67 7.99 15.15 -12.49
CA ASN A 67 7.26 15.49 -13.72
C ASN A 67 5.76 15.09 -13.70
N ASN A 68 5.02 15.43 -12.63
CA ASN A 68 3.62 15.05 -12.33
C ASN A 68 3.39 13.55 -12.07
N ILE A 69 4.43 12.74 -12.05
CA ILE A 69 4.36 11.30 -11.75
C ILE A 69 4.68 11.11 -10.27
N LEU A 70 3.86 10.35 -9.54
CA LEU A 70 4.13 9.98 -8.17
C LEU A 70 5.30 8.99 -8.15
N ASN A 71 6.45 9.44 -7.63
CA ASN A 71 7.71 8.70 -7.66
C ASN A 71 8.50 8.97 -6.38
N GLY A 72 8.47 8.02 -5.46
CA GLY A 72 9.08 8.15 -4.13
C GLY A 72 8.10 7.90 -2.99
N PRO A 73 8.47 8.30 -1.75
CA PRO A 73 7.64 8.08 -0.58
C PRO A 73 6.36 8.92 -0.61
N SER A 74 5.28 8.31 -0.12
CA SER A 74 3.99 8.94 0.14
C SER A 74 3.50 8.56 1.53
N THR A 75 2.95 9.54 2.24
CA THR A 75 2.32 9.35 3.55
C THR A 75 0.99 10.06 3.57
N ARG A 76 -0.06 9.40 4.03
CA ARG A 76 -1.38 9.98 4.25
C ARG A 76 -1.75 9.91 5.72
N TRP A 77 -2.56 10.85 6.16
CA TRP A 77 -3.05 10.96 7.52
C TRP A 77 -4.56 11.17 7.52
N TYR A 78 -5.20 10.65 8.54
CA TYR A 78 -6.58 11.01 8.89
C TYR A 78 -6.67 12.44 9.41
N GLU A 79 -7.86 13.03 9.38
CA GLU A 79 -8.09 14.39 9.86
C GLU A 79 -7.76 14.59 11.34
N ASN A 80 -7.80 13.53 12.17
CA ASN A 80 -7.36 13.54 13.56
C ASN A 80 -5.83 13.55 13.75
N GLY A 81 -5.05 13.47 12.66
CA GLY A 81 -3.60 13.49 12.65
C GLY A 81 -2.93 12.11 12.76
N ASN A 82 -3.68 11.03 12.96
CA ASN A 82 -3.13 9.68 12.93
C ASN A 82 -2.76 9.27 11.51
N LEU A 83 -1.74 8.42 11.38
CA LEU A 83 -1.37 7.85 10.08
C LEU A 83 -2.55 7.06 9.48
N GLU A 84 -2.73 7.18 8.18
CA GLU A 84 -3.65 6.38 7.36
C GLU A 84 -2.88 5.39 6.48
N GLU A 85 -1.83 5.86 5.80
CA GLU A 85 -1.04 5.04 4.90
C GLU A 85 0.40 5.51 4.84
N LYS A 86 1.33 4.57 4.71
CA LYS A 86 2.69 4.80 4.22
C LYS A 86 2.95 3.89 3.04
N ALA A 87 3.49 4.46 1.97
CA ALA A 87 3.79 3.72 0.75
C ALA A 87 5.03 4.31 0.05
N TYR A 88 5.58 3.53 -0.85
CA TYR A 88 6.55 3.99 -1.83
C TYR A 88 6.01 3.75 -3.23
N TYR A 89 6.21 4.72 -4.12
CA TYR A 89 5.72 4.67 -5.49
C TYR A 89 6.86 4.76 -6.50
N VAL A 90 6.72 4.02 -7.59
CA VAL A 90 7.49 4.16 -8.82
C VAL A 90 6.50 4.27 -9.97
N ASP A 91 6.58 5.33 -10.77
CA ASP A 91 5.71 5.58 -11.92
C ASP A 91 4.20 5.44 -11.60
N ASN A 92 3.73 6.07 -10.50
CA ASN A 92 2.35 6.01 -9.98
C ASN A 92 1.91 4.62 -9.48
N GLN A 93 2.80 3.65 -9.39
CA GLN A 93 2.48 2.30 -8.89
C GLN A 93 3.16 2.05 -7.55
N TYR A 94 2.49 1.31 -6.66
CA TYR A 94 3.13 0.87 -5.43
C TYR A 94 4.38 0.01 -5.75
N ASP A 95 5.49 0.31 -5.07
CA ASP A 95 6.73 -0.47 -5.15
C ASP A 95 7.39 -0.54 -3.77
N GLY A 96 7.35 -1.72 -3.15
CA GLY A 96 7.79 -1.92 -1.77
C GLY A 96 6.64 -2.17 -0.80
N VAL A 97 6.88 -1.90 0.48
CA VAL A 97 5.91 -2.13 1.55
C VAL A 97 4.90 -1.00 1.61
N VAL A 98 3.61 -1.36 1.69
CA VAL A 98 2.49 -0.47 2.00
C VAL A 98 1.96 -0.82 3.37
N GLU A 99 1.91 0.15 4.27
CA GLU A 99 1.34 0.07 5.61
C GLU A 99 0.04 0.85 5.67
N GLU A 100 -1.05 0.22 6.09
CA GLU A 100 -2.36 0.83 6.27
C GLU A 100 -2.77 0.80 7.74
N TYR A 101 -3.25 1.93 8.24
CA TYR A 101 -3.63 2.12 9.64
C TYR A 101 -5.11 2.48 9.74
N ASN A 102 -5.78 2.11 10.83
CA ASN A 102 -7.11 2.59 11.11
C ASN A 102 -7.09 4.00 11.72
N VAL A 103 -8.28 4.62 11.83
CA VAL A 103 -8.45 5.99 12.36
C VAL A 103 -7.92 6.16 13.80
N PHE A 104 -7.73 5.07 14.55
CA PHE A 104 -7.17 5.08 15.90
C PHE A 104 -5.64 4.96 15.92
N GLY A 105 -4.99 4.78 14.74
CA GLY A 105 -3.54 4.68 14.59
C GLY A 105 -3.00 3.25 14.75
N THR A 106 -3.87 2.25 14.76
CA THR A 106 -3.45 0.83 14.78
C THR A 106 -3.12 0.38 13.36
N LEU A 107 -1.97 -0.26 13.16
CA LEU A 107 -1.63 -0.93 11.90
C LEU A 107 -2.64 -2.07 11.66
N VAL A 108 -3.35 -2.03 10.54
CA VAL A 108 -4.37 -3.02 10.19
C VAL A 108 -4.03 -3.84 8.96
N LYS A 109 -3.08 -3.37 8.13
CA LYS A 109 -2.64 -4.13 6.96
C LYS A 109 -1.21 -3.76 6.57
N LEU A 110 -0.45 -4.77 6.16
CA LEU A 110 0.85 -4.64 5.51
C LEU A 110 0.81 -5.48 4.23
N SER A 111 1.20 -4.87 3.12
CA SER A 111 1.27 -5.54 1.83
C SER A 111 2.57 -5.17 1.15
N THR A 112 3.19 -6.11 0.43
CA THR A 112 4.38 -5.84 -0.35
C THR A 112 4.05 -5.87 -1.84
N TYR A 113 4.50 -4.86 -2.57
CA TYR A 113 4.26 -4.70 -4.00
C TYR A 113 5.56 -4.62 -4.77
N GLN A 114 5.51 -5.05 -6.01
CA GLN A 114 6.55 -4.84 -7.02
C GLN A 114 5.85 -4.39 -8.31
N ASN A 115 6.19 -3.20 -8.81
CA ASN A 115 5.57 -2.62 -10.01
C ASN A 115 4.02 -2.67 -9.97
N GLY A 116 3.40 -2.32 -8.85
CA GLY A 116 1.95 -2.29 -8.65
C GLY A 116 1.29 -3.65 -8.42
N VAL A 117 2.03 -4.75 -8.48
CA VAL A 117 1.53 -6.12 -8.27
C VAL A 117 1.92 -6.60 -6.87
N LEU A 118 1.00 -7.24 -6.15
CA LEU A 118 1.29 -7.88 -4.86
C LEU A 118 2.41 -8.93 -5.05
N ASN A 119 3.53 -8.75 -4.34
CA ASN A 119 4.70 -9.62 -4.43
C ASN A 119 5.51 -9.54 -3.14
N GLY A 120 5.37 -10.53 -2.27
CA GLY A 120 6.00 -10.62 -0.96
C GLY A 120 4.99 -10.74 0.17
N LEU A 121 5.39 -10.36 1.37
CA LEU A 121 4.63 -10.55 2.60
C LEU A 121 3.31 -9.78 2.62
N PHE A 122 2.30 -10.43 3.19
CA PHE A 122 0.97 -9.89 3.41
C PHE A 122 0.50 -10.21 4.82
N TYR A 123 0.08 -9.17 5.56
CA TYR A 123 -0.49 -9.28 6.89
C TYR A 123 -1.74 -8.43 7.00
N GLN A 124 -2.73 -8.93 7.73
CA GLN A 124 -3.83 -8.13 8.27
C GLN A 124 -3.95 -8.36 9.76
N TRP A 125 -4.40 -7.34 10.46
CA TRP A 125 -4.62 -7.38 11.90
C TRP A 125 -6.05 -6.97 12.23
N TYR A 126 -6.56 -7.50 13.31
CA TYR A 126 -7.74 -6.99 13.98
C TYR A 126 -7.44 -5.62 14.62
N ASP A 127 -8.48 -4.82 14.94
CA ASP A 127 -8.34 -3.54 15.63
C ASP A 127 -7.64 -3.65 16.99
N ASN A 128 -7.66 -4.82 17.61
CA ASN A 128 -6.95 -5.10 18.88
C ASN A 128 -5.46 -5.44 18.69
N GLY A 129 -4.93 -5.36 17.47
CA GLY A 129 -3.54 -5.62 17.12
C GLY A 129 -3.15 -7.09 16.98
N LYS A 130 -4.09 -8.03 17.18
CA LYS A 130 -3.82 -9.46 16.92
C LYS A 130 -3.85 -9.73 15.41
N VAL A 131 -2.99 -10.65 14.94
CA VAL A 131 -2.98 -11.08 13.55
C VAL A 131 -4.32 -11.70 13.17
N PHE A 132 -4.90 -11.26 12.06
CA PHE A 132 -6.08 -11.85 11.44
C PHE A 132 -5.68 -12.79 10.31
N VAL A 133 -4.82 -12.34 9.40
CA VAL A 133 -4.34 -13.12 8.25
C VAL A 133 -2.85 -12.85 8.05
N GLU A 134 -2.10 -13.91 7.74
CA GLU A 134 -0.73 -13.82 7.26
C GLU A 134 -0.51 -14.75 6.06
N GLY A 135 0.36 -14.33 5.15
CA GLY A 135 0.74 -15.09 3.96
C GLY A 135 1.72 -14.34 3.08
N GLU A 136 1.90 -14.86 1.89
CA GLU A 136 2.79 -14.31 0.88
C GLU A 136 2.13 -14.34 -0.50
N TYR A 137 2.36 -13.30 -1.28
CA TYR A 137 2.01 -13.25 -2.69
C TYR A 137 3.26 -13.37 -3.57
N VAL A 138 3.12 -14.03 -4.70
CA VAL A 138 4.08 -14.04 -5.81
C VAL A 138 3.29 -13.71 -7.08
N ASP A 139 3.68 -12.65 -7.77
CA ASP A 139 3.04 -12.17 -9.01
C ASP A 139 1.50 -12.05 -8.89
N GLY A 140 1.02 -11.52 -7.76
CA GLY A 140 -0.39 -11.30 -7.47
C GLY A 140 -1.16 -12.56 -7.02
N MET A 141 -0.50 -13.71 -6.94
CA MET A 141 -1.12 -14.97 -6.53
C MET A 141 -0.66 -15.39 -5.14
N MET A 142 -1.58 -15.91 -4.33
CA MET A 142 -1.23 -16.52 -3.04
C MET A 142 -0.20 -17.63 -3.24
N HIS A 143 0.88 -17.58 -2.44
CA HIS A 143 1.97 -18.53 -2.48
C HIS A 143 2.42 -18.91 -1.06
N GLY A 144 3.00 -20.12 -0.89
CA GLY A 144 3.47 -20.56 0.42
C GLY A 144 2.34 -20.80 1.43
N SER A 145 2.66 -20.62 2.71
CA SER A 145 1.72 -20.83 3.82
C SER A 145 0.83 -19.61 4.01
N TRP A 146 -0.48 -19.86 4.11
CA TRP A 146 -1.49 -18.87 4.46
C TRP A 146 -2.24 -19.31 5.70
N ILE A 147 -2.37 -18.44 6.69
CA ILE A 147 -3.06 -18.72 7.94
C ILE A 147 -3.99 -17.56 8.27
N MET A 148 -5.22 -17.89 8.63
CA MET A 148 -6.20 -16.96 9.20
C MET A 148 -6.48 -17.37 10.64
N TYR A 149 -6.53 -16.39 11.53
CA TYR A 149 -6.78 -16.58 12.95
C TYR A 149 -8.11 -15.96 13.35
N TYR A 150 -8.78 -16.53 14.33
CA TYR A 150 -9.85 -15.91 15.08
C TYR A 150 -9.29 -14.90 16.12
N GLN A 151 -10.17 -14.05 16.66
CA GLN A 151 -9.73 -13.05 17.67
C GLN A 151 -9.20 -13.68 18.98
N ASP A 152 -9.59 -14.91 19.30
CA ASP A 152 -9.04 -15.68 20.43
C ASP A 152 -7.62 -16.19 20.16
N GLY A 153 -7.15 -16.15 18.90
CA GLY A 153 -5.85 -16.61 18.43
C GLY A 153 -5.86 -18.05 17.92
N SER A 154 -7.01 -18.73 17.93
CA SER A 154 -7.14 -20.05 17.31
C SER A 154 -7.11 -19.92 15.78
N ILE A 155 -6.65 -21.00 15.11
CA ILE A 155 -6.61 -21.03 13.64
C ILE A 155 -8.03 -21.17 13.09
N GLY A 156 -8.46 -20.20 12.29
CA GLY A 156 -9.72 -20.24 11.57
C GLY A 156 -9.60 -20.90 10.20
N SER A 157 -8.46 -20.70 9.51
CA SER A 157 -8.13 -21.49 8.31
C SER A 157 -6.63 -21.53 8.06
N ASN A 158 -6.18 -22.56 7.33
CA ASN A 158 -4.84 -22.63 6.79
C ASN A 158 -4.84 -23.24 5.38
N ALA A 159 -3.79 -22.90 4.62
CA ALA A 159 -3.54 -23.46 3.31
C ALA A 159 -2.05 -23.42 2.99
N ILE A 160 -1.62 -24.25 2.05
CA ILE A 160 -0.35 -24.10 1.34
C ILE A 160 -0.71 -23.92 -0.13
N TYR A 161 -0.34 -22.77 -0.69
CA TYR A 161 -0.59 -22.47 -2.10
C TYR A 161 0.72 -22.51 -2.90
N ASN A 162 0.59 -22.95 -4.15
CA ASN A 162 1.60 -22.79 -5.17
C ASN A 162 0.97 -21.98 -6.32
N MET A 163 1.29 -20.69 -6.40
CA MET A 163 0.74 -19.77 -7.41
C MET A 163 -0.80 -19.85 -7.48
N GLY A 164 -1.45 -19.61 -6.33
CA GLY A 164 -2.89 -19.62 -6.21
C GLY A 164 -3.56 -21.00 -6.28
N THR A 165 -2.79 -22.09 -6.40
CA THR A 165 -3.31 -23.45 -6.44
C THR A 165 -3.02 -24.18 -5.14
N GLY A 166 -4.05 -24.71 -4.48
CA GLY A 166 -3.91 -25.38 -3.19
C GLY A 166 -5.24 -25.76 -2.58
N VAL A 167 -5.18 -26.28 -1.36
CA VAL A 167 -6.37 -26.68 -0.58
C VAL A 167 -6.36 -25.89 0.72
N GLN A 168 -7.43 -25.13 0.95
CA GLN A 168 -7.67 -24.42 2.20
C GLN A 168 -8.51 -25.28 3.13
N LYS A 169 -8.06 -25.42 4.37
CA LYS A 169 -8.81 -26.05 5.45
C LYS A 169 -9.36 -24.99 6.37
N GLY A 170 -10.66 -25.01 6.61
CA GLY A 170 -11.34 -24.16 7.59
C GLY A 170 -11.55 -24.91 8.91
N TYR A 171 -11.55 -24.19 10.02
CA TYR A 171 -11.76 -24.72 11.36
C TYR A 171 -12.84 -23.93 12.08
N SER A 172 -13.52 -24.56 13.04
CA SER A 172 -14.45 -23.88 13.94
C SER A 172 -13.70 -22.91 14.87
N GLU A 173 -14.41 -21.92 15.38
CA GLU A 173 -13.86 -21.05 16.45
C GLU A 173 -13.35 -21.90 17.61
N GLY A 174 -12.19 -21.50 18.18
CA GLY A 174 -11.46 -22.31 19.13
C GLY A 174 -10.62 -23.44 18.53
N GLY A 175 -10.65 -23.62 17.17
CA GLY A 175 -9.84 -24.61 16.47
C GLY A 175 -10.25 -26.07 16.74
N VAL A 176 -11.48 -26.30 17.22
CA VAL A 176 -11.90 -27.60 17.81
C VAL A 176 -12.01 -28.69 16.75
N PHE A 177 -12.55 -28.36 15.54
CA PHE A 177 -12.68 -29.33 14.46
C PHE A 177 -12.60 -28.63 13.09
N GLN A 178 -12.18 -29.40 12.07
CA GLN A 178 -12.21 -28.94 10.68
C GLN A 178 -13.67 -28.86 10.20
N ASN A 179 -14.10 -27.66 9.76
CA ASN A 179 -15.46 -27.44 9.31
C ASN A 179 -15.57 -27.27 7.78
N ALA A 180 -14.43 -27.03 7.08
CA ALA A 180 -14.42 -26.87 5.63
C ALA A 180 -13.12 -27.36 4.99
N GLU A 181 -13.22 -27.72 3.71
CA GLU A 181 -12.08 -27.94 2.80
C GLU A 181 -12.45 -27.39 1.43
N ILE A 182 -11.61 -26.49 0.89
CA ILE A 182 -11.90 -25.76 -0.33
C ILE A 182 -10.72 -25.88 -1.29
N HIS A 183 -10.97 -26.32 -2.50
CA HIS A 183 -9.97 -26.44 -3.56
C HIS A 183 -9.88 -25.14 -4.38
N TYR A 184 -8.65 -24.69 -4.60
CA TYR A 184 -8.33 -23.52 -5.42
C TYR A 184 -7.37 -23.87 -6.55
N LYS A 185 -7.55 -23.22 -7.69
CA LYS A 185 -6.65 -23.28 -8.84
C LYS A 185 -6.51 -21.89 -9.45
N ASN A 186 -5.28 -21.43 -9.62
CA ASN A 186 -4.99 -20.09 -10.15
C ASN A 186 -5.73 -18.95 -9.41
N GLY A 187 -5.90 -19.07 -8.08
CA GLY A 187 -6.53 -18.05 -7.24
C GLY A 187 -8.06 -18.09 -7.20
N VAL A 188 -8.73 -18.98 -7.94
CA VAL A 188 -10.19 -19.15 -7.91
C VAL A 188 -10.58 -20.52 -7.39
N LYS A 189 -11.80 -20.64 -6.84
CA LYS A 189 -12.34 -21.96 -6.44
C LYS A 189 -12.48 -22.86 -7.67
N ASP A 190 -11.92 -24.07 -7.60
CA ASP A 190 -11.94 -25.05 -8.67
C ASP A 190 -11.90 -26.44 -8.06
N GLY A 191 -12.93 -27.28 -8.33
CA GLY A 191 -13.12 -28.57 -7.69
C GLY A 191 -14.13 -28.56 -6.55
N GLU A 192 -13.87 -29.33 -5.52
CA GLU A 192 -14.80 -29.53 -4.40
C GLU A 192 -14.59 -28.49 -3.28
N GLU A 193 -15.70 -27.99 -2.76
CA GLU A 193 -15.79 -27.34 -1.46
C GLU A 193 -16.63 -28.23 -0.55
N LYS A 194 -16.02 -28.80 0.47
CA LYS A 194 -16.67 -29.68 1.45
C LYS A 194 -16.91 -28.94 2.75
N ARG A 195 -18.07 -29.21 3.37
CA ARG A 195 -18.40 -28.82 4.73
C ARG A 195 -18.55 -30.04 5.59
N PHE A 196 -18.08 -29.96 6.83
CA PHE A 196 -18.07 -31.08 7.75
C PHE A 196 -18.87 -30.76 9.01
N ASP A 197 -19.49 -31.79 9.59
CA ASP A 197 -20.00 -31.74 10.98
C ASP A 197 -18.87 -31.90 12.00
N ILE A 198 -19.25 -31.84 13.28
CA ILE A 198 -18.31 -31.98 14.40
C ILE A 198 -17.64 -33.37 14.46
N ASP A 199 -18.27 -34.39 13.92
CA ASP A 199 -17.76 -35.75 13.87
C ASP A 199 -16.86 -36.01 12.65
N GLY A 200 -16.71 -35.01 11.76
CA GLY A 200 -15.88 -35.06 10.55
C GLY A 200 -16.59 -35.68 9.34
N ASN A 201 -17.91 -35.89 9.41
CA ASN A 201 -18.69 -36.37 8.25
C ASN A 201 -18.95 -35.20 7.29
N VAL A 202 -18.88 -35.46 5.98
CA VAL A 202 -19.27 -34.49 4.95
C VAL A 202 -20.77 -34.29 4.99
N ILE A 203 -21.23 -33.08 5.23
CA ILE A 203 -22.66 -32.73 5.24
C ILE A 203 -23.10 -32.00 3.96
N GLU A 204 -22.13 -31.38 3.24
CA GLU A 204 -22.39 -30.69 1.99
C GLU A 204 -21.14 -30.70 1.12
N THR A 205 -21.31 -30.86 -0.17
CA THR A 205 -20.24 -30.67 -1.18
C THR A 205 -20.76 -29.75 -2.26
N VAL A 206 -20.04 -28.61 -2.48
CA VAL A 206 -20.28 -27.69 -3.58
C VAL A 206 -19.22 -27.91 -4.65
N ILE A 207 -19.61 -27.97 -5.91
CA ILE A 207 -18.71 -28.15 -7.04
C ILE A 207 -18.50 -26.80 -7.72
N TRP A 208 -17.25 -26.46 -7.96
CA TRP A 208 -16.80 -25.25 -8.63
C TRP A 208 -16.00 -25.58 -9.90
N ASP A 209 -16.18 -24.78 -10.95
CA ASP A 209 -15.38 -24.83 -12.18
C ASP A 209 -14.91 -23.42 -12.53
N ASN A 210 -13.59 -23.16 -12.43
CA ASN A 210 -12.98 -21.86 -12.70
C ASN A 210 -13.73 -20.69 -12.01
N GLY A 211 -14.06 -20.82 -10.72
CA GLY A 211 -14.77 -19.82 -9.91
C GLY A 211 -16.28 -19.80 -10.10
N ASN A 212 -16.85 -20.61 -11.01
CA ASN A 212 -18.27 -20.68 -11.24
C ASN A 212 -18.89 -21.84 -10.44
N TYR A 213 -20.03 -21.56 -9.81
CA TYR A 213 -20.84 -22.58 -9.15
C TYR A 213 -21.40 -23.56 -10.18
N VAL A 214 -21.28 -24.86 -9.93
CA VAL A 214 -21.83 -25.93 -10.78
C VAL A 214 -23.01 -26.57 -10.10
N GLU A 215 -22.85 -27.20 -8.95
CA GLU A 215 -23.90 -27.92 -8.22
C GLU A 215 -23.58 -28.04 -6.72
N THR A 216 -24.60 -28.44 -5.94
CA THR A 216 -24.45 -28.81 -4.53
C THR A 216 -25.02 -30.23 -4.33
N ARG A 217 -24.25 -31.06 -3.61
CA ARG A 217 -24.62 -32.39 -3.17
C ARG A 217 -24.72 -32.40 -1.63
N ARG A 218 -25.80 -33.02 -1.12
CA ARG A 218 -26.06 -33.19 0.31
C ARG A 218 -26.25 -34.63 0.66
#